data_bb78718bd8879dffc3eb9fe51a46901f
#
_entry.id   bb78718bd8879dffc3eb9fe51a46901f
#
_cell.length_a   1.000
_cell.length_b   1.000
_cell.length_c   1.000
_cell.angle_alpha   90.00
_cell.angle_beta   90.00
_cell.angle_gamma   90.00
#
_symmetry.space_group_name_H-M   'P 1'
#
loop_
_entity.id
_entity.type
_entity.pdbx_description
1 polymer ?
#
loop_
_entity_poly.entity_id
_entity_poly.type
_entity_poly.pdbx_seq_one_letter_code
_entity_poly.pdbx_strand_id
1 'polypeptide(L)'
;MRRAQQRRSGATVVECAFVYPILFLLVLGLLVGAAGIFRYSQLASLTREAARFASVHGGQYAQEQNVTAPAPSDIYNNVIVPMAVGFDTSQLNYSITYNTSNSPYHTILDANNNVIPIQNTVTVTLTYQWVPEGFLGGVTLSSTSVMPMFY
;
A
#
# COMPACT_ATOMS: atom_id res chain seq x y z
N MET A 1 53.36 -28.36 -29.62
CA MET A 1 51.94 -28.48 -29.32
C MET A 1 51.36 -27.46 -28.35
N ARG A 2 51.50 -26.11 -28.60
CA ARG A 2 51.02 -25.04 -27.73
C ARG A 2 50.04 -24.04 -28.40
N ARG A 3 49.65 -24.25 -29.66
CA ARG A 3 48.78 -23.27 -30.40
C ARG A 3 47.27 -23.58 -30.37
N ALA A 4 46.83 -24.72 -29.87
CA ALA A 4 45.41 -25.10 -29.84
C ALA A 4 44.64 -24.54 -28.61
N GLN A 5 45.33 -24.13 -27.55
CA GLN A 5 44.66 -23.62 -26.33
C GLN A 5 44.27 -22.12 -26.44
N GLN A 6 44.93 -21.32 -27.25
CA GLN A 6 44.62 -19.89 -27.38
C GLN A 6 43.31 -19.60 -28.16
N ARG A 7 42.86 -20.50 -29.04
CA ARG A 7 41.61 -20.30 -29.81
C ARG A 7 40.34 -20.51 -29.01
N ARG A 8 40.40 -21.30 -27.93
CA ARG A 8 39.23 -21.55 -27.08
C ARG A 8 38.90 -20.40 -26.12
N SER A 9 39.88 -19.67 -25.65
CA SER A 9 39.68 -18.53 -24.76
C SER A 9 38.93 -17.36 -25.41
N GLY A 10 39.14 -17.10 -26.71
CA GLY A 10 38.45 -16.06 -27.44
C GLY A 10 36.97 -16.28 -27.64
N ALA A 11 36.56 -17.52 -27.91
CA ALA A 11 35.13 -17.87 -28.04
C ALA A 11 34.38 -17.70 -26.72
N THR A 12 34.98 -18.13 -25.60
CA THR A 12 34.39 -17.99 -24.26
C THR A 12 34.23 -16.51 -23.86
N VAL A 13 35.19 -15.65 -24.21
CA VAL A 13 35.09 -14.20 -23.92
C VAL A 13 33.90 -13.57 -24.67
N VAL A 14 33.71 -13.93 -25.94
CA VAL A 14 32.59 -13.45 -26.75
C VAL A 14 31.24 -13.94 -26.17
N GLU A 15 31.16 -15.20 -25.78
CA GLU A 15 29.97 -15.79 -25.15
C GLU A 15 29.64 -15.07 -23.84
N CYS A 16 30.61 -14.83 -22.97
CA CYS A 16 30.43 -14.09 -21.72
C CYS A 16 30.01 -12.64 -21.97
N ALA A 17 30.48 -12.00 -23.03
CA ALA A 17 30.10 -10.63 -23.37
C ALA A 17 28.60 -10.49 -23.70
N PHE A 18 27.94 -11.54 -24.17
CA PHE A 18 26.49 -11.55 -24.38
C PHE A 18 25.71 -12.01 -23.15
N VAL A 19 26.22 -12.96 -22.40
CA VAL A 19 25.51 -13.55 -21.24
C VAL A 19 25.50 -12.58 -20.05
N TYR A 20 26.62 -11.94 -19.73
CA TYR A 20 26.70 -11.07 -18.55
C TYR A 20 25.76 -9.87 -18.56
N PRO A 21 25.57 -9.12 -19.65
CA PRO A 21 24.61 -8.03 -19.69
C PRO A 21 23.17 -8.51 -19.42
N ILE A 22 22.78 -9.64 -19.98
CA ILE A 22 21.45 -10.21 -19.78
C ILE A 22 21.27 -10.64 -18.33
N LEU A 23 22.25 -11.34 -17.76
CA LEU A 23 22.24 -11.75 -16.35
C LEU A 23 22.18 -10.53 -15.42
N PHE A 24 22.97 -9.50 -15.71
CA PHE A 24 22.98 -8.27 -14.93
C PHE A 24 21.61 -7.56 -14.94
N LEU A 25 20.99 -7.42 -16.09
CA LEU A 25 19.65 -6.85 -16.23
C LEU A 25 18.59 -7.67 -15.47
N LEU A 26 18.70 -9.00 -15.51
CA LEU A 26 17.81 -9.89 -14.77
C LEU A 26 17.96 -9.69 -13.25
N VAL A 27 19.18 -9.63 -12.75
CA VAL A 27 19.46 -9.39 -11.32
C VAL A 27 18.97 -8.01 -10.89
N LEU A 28 19.22 -6.96 -11.69
CA LEU A 28 18.71 -5.61 -11.40
C LEU A 28 17.17 -5.58 -11.38
N GLY A 29 16.52 -6.20 -12.35
CA GLY A 29 15.06 -6.28 -12.40
C GLY A 29 14.47 -6.98 -11.17
N LEU A 30 15.14 -8.04 -10.70
CA LEU A 30 14.73 -8.77 -9.50
C LEU A 30 14.90 -7.91 -8.23
N LEU A 31 15.98 -7.16 -8.11
CA LEU A 31 16.22 -6.25 -6.98
C LEU A 31 15.17 -5.11 -6.93
N VAL A 32 14.90 -4.49 -8.07
CA VAL A 32 13.88 -3.43 -8.17
C VAL A 32 12.49 -4.00 -7.87
N GLY A 33 12.15 -5.17 -8.42
CA GLY A 33 10.89 -5.84 -8.14
C GLY A 33 10.70 -6.19 -6.66
N ALA A 34 11.74 -6.69 -6.00
CA ALA A 34 11.72 -6.99 -4.57
C ALA A 34 11.49 -5.71 -3.72
N ALA A 35 12.15 -4.60 -4.09
CA ALA A 35 11.95 -3.31 -3.44
C ALA A 35 10.51 -2.81 -3.60
N GLY A 36 9.90 -2.98 -4.78
CA GLY A 36 8.51 -2.63 -5.03
C GLY A 36 7.52 -3.43 -4.17
N ILE A 37 7.71 -4.74 -4.07
CA ILE A 37 6.89 -5.61 -3.21
C ILE A 37 7.03 -5.20 -1.74
N PHE A 38 8.24 -4.89 -1.29
CA PHE A 38 8.48 -4.42 0.06
C PHE A 38 7.74 -3.11 0.36
N ARG A 39 7.81 -2.12 -0.55
CA ARG A 39 7.07 -0.85 -0.43
C ARG A 39 5.56 -1.07 -0.42
N TYR A 40 5.04 -1.93 -1.27
CA TYR A 40 3.62 -2.28 -1.26
C TYR A 40 3.18 -2.91 0.06
N SER A 41 3.97 -3.81 0.61
CA SER A 41 3.70 -4.45 1.91
C SER A 41 3.67 -3.43 3.06
N GLN A 42 4.61 -2.48 3.07
CA GLN A 42 4.60 -1.38 4.02
C GLN A 42 3.34 -0.51 3.88
N LEU A 43 2.98 -0.12 2.65
CA LEU A 43 1.77 0.66 2.38
C LEU A 43 0.51 -0.06 2.85
N ALA A 44 0.40 -1.36 2.61
CA ALA A 44 -0.71 -2.17 3.08
C ALA A 44 -0.79 -2.26 4.61
N SER A 45 0.34 -2.27 5.29
CA SER A 45 0.39 -2.23 6.75
C SER A 45 -0.09 -0.89 7.31
N LEU A 46 0.38 0.23 6.73
CA LEU A 46 -0.06 1.58 7.08
C LEU A 46 -1.57 1.75 6.90
N THR A 47 -2.10 1.27 5.76
CA THR A 47 -3.53 1.35 5.45
C THR A 47 -4.38 0.61 6.47
N ARG A 48 -3.95 -0.57 6.90
CA ARG A 48 -4.65 -1.36 7.92
C ARG A 48 -4.61 -0.69 9.29
N GLU A 49 -3.48 -0.14 9.70
CA GLU A 49 -3.36 0.54 10.98
C GLU A 49 -4.21 1.83 11.02
N ALA A 50 -4.21 2.60 9.94
CA ALA A 50 -5.06 3.78 9.81
C ALA A 50 -6.56 3.40 9.86
N ALA A 51 -6.96 2.32 9.18
CA ALA A 51 -8.34 1.84 9.22
C ALA A 51 -8.73 1.35 10.62
N ARG A 52 -7.82 0.65 11.30
CA ARG A 52 -8.02 0.21 12.68
C ARG A 52 -8.18 1.39 13.64
N PHE A 53 -7.32 2.40 13.53
CA PHE A 53 -7.44 3.61 14.34
C PHE A 53 -8.78 4.30 14.10
N ALA A 54 -9.15 4.48 12.83
CA ALA A 54 -10.41 5.13 12.45
C ALA A 54 -11.64 4.32 12.91
N SER A 55 -11.58 3.00 12.92
CA SER A 55 -12.70 2.14 13.35
C SER A 55 -13.00 2.22 14.85
N VAL A 56 -11.99 2.55 15.66
CA VAL A 56 -12.11 2.63 17.12
C VAL A 56 -12.44 4.05 17.61
N HIS A 57 -12.04 5.07 16.83
CA HIS A 57 -12.21 6.48 17.18
C HIS A 57 -13.39 7.13 16.41
N GLY A 58 -14.52 6.42 16.35
CA GLY A 58 -15.72 6.90 15.67
C GLY A 58 -16.52 7.93 16.47
N GLY A 59 -17.74 8.21 15.99
CA GLY A 59 -18.61 9.21 16.60
C GLY A 59 -19.06 8.87 18.02
N GLN A 60 -19.25 7.60 18.36
CA GLN A 60 -19.64 7.18 19.71
C GLN A 60 -18.47 7.37 20.70
N TYR A 61 -17.25 7.01 20.32
CA TYR A 61 -16.05 7.29 21.10
C TYR A 61 -15.92 8.81 21.38
N ALA A 62 -16.16 9.63 20.36
CA ALA A 62 -16.11 11.07 20.49
C ALA A 62 -17.12 11.60 21.51
N GLN A 63 -18.36 11.06 21.54
CA GLN A 63 -19.39 11.40 22.52
C GLN A 63 -19.00 10.97 23.93
N GLU A 64 -18.53 9.74 24.11
CA GLU A 64 -18.15 9.20 25.42
C GLU A 64 -16.95 9.94 26.03
N GLN A 65 -15.98 10.31 25.22
CA GLN A 65 -14.79 11.03 25.67
C GLN A 65 -14.95 12.55 25.65
N ASN A 66 -16.10 13.07 25.21
CA ASN A 66 -16.35 14.50 25.04
C ASN A 66 -15.29 15.19 24.18
N VAL A 67 -14.86 14.53 23.11
CA VAL A 67 -13.91 15.03 22.11
C VAL A 67 -14.55 15.07 20.73
N THR A 68 -13.91 15.73 19.77
CA THR A 68 -14.37 15.71 18.39
C THR A 68 -13.86 14.44 17.70
N ALA A 69 -14.72 13.78 16.92
CA ALA A 69 -14.29 12.64 16.10
C ALA A 69 -13.16 13.08 15.13
N PRO A 70 -12.10 12.29 15.00
CA PRO A 70 -10.95 12.68 14.19
C PRO A 70 -11.34 12.85 12.72
N ALA A 71 -10.99 14.00 12.16
CA ALA A 71 -11.13 14.22 10.74
C ALA A 71 -10.13 13.35 9.94
N PRO A 72 -10.38 13.09 8.66
CA PRO A 72 -9.40 12.37 7.81
C PRO A 72 -7.99 12.94 7.83
N SER A 73 -7.86 14.28 7.94
CA SER A 73 -6.58 14.98 8.09
C SER A 73 -5.86 14.64 9.40
N ASP A 74 -6.61 14.45 10.49
CA ASP A 74 -6.03 14.16 11.80
C ASP A 74 -5.47 12.72 11.82
N ILE A 75 -6.19 11.79 11.19
CA ILE A 75 -5.72 10.41 11.01
C ILE A 75 -4.46 10.39 10.14
N TYR A 76 -4.44 11.18 9.07
CA TYR A 76 -3.26 11.29 8.22
C TYR A 76 -2.06 11.81 9.00
N ASN A 77 -2.19 12.95 9.68
CA ASN A 77 -1.07 13.60 10.36
C ASN A 77 -0.60 12.87 11.62
N ASN A 78 -1.53 12.29 12.39
CA ASN A 78 -1.21 11.71 13.69
C ASN A 78 -0.94 10.20 13.65
N VAL A 79 -1.43 9.49 12.61
CA VAL A 79 -1.27 8.04 12.50
C VAL A 79 -0.42 7.67 11.29
N ILE A 80 -0.80 8.15 10.09
CA ILE A 80 -0.15 7.71 8.86
C ILE A 80 1.25 8.29 8.72
N VAL A 81 1.40 9.61 8.85
CA VAL A 81 2.69 10.29 8.67
C VAL A 81 3.78 9.80 9.63
N PRO A 82 3.52 9.65 10.96
CA PRO A 82 4.54 9.15 11.87
C PRO A 82 4.99 7.72 11.59
N MET A 83 4.12 6.90 11.01
CA MET A 83 4.40 5.51 10.67
C MET A 83 4.94 5.32 9.25
N ALA A 84 4.86 6.35 8.40
CA ALA A 84 5.30 6.32 7.01
C ALA A 84 6.83 6.44 6.87
N VAL A 85 7.58 5.70 7.68
CA VAL A 85 9.04 5.72 7.68
C VAL A 85 9.57 5.23 6.34
N GLY A 86 10.39 6.07 5.69
CA GLY A 86 10.97 5.77 4.39
C GLY A 86 10.04 6.02 3.18
N PHE A 87 8.86 6.59 3.41
CA PHE A 87 8.03 7.15 2.34
C PHE A 87 8.27 8.65 2.20
N ASP A 88 8.22 9.14 0.96
CA ASP A 88 8.09 10.56 0.72
C ASP A 88 6.61 10.95 0.89
N THR A 89 6.30 11.67 1.95
CA THR A 89 4.94 12.06 2.28
C THR A 89 4.31 12.97 1.22
N SER A 90 5.12 13.67 0.40
CA SER A 90 4.62 14.47 -0.72
C SER A 90 4.02 13.62 -1.85
N GLN A 91 4.42 12.35 -1.95
CA GLN A 91 3.95 11.37 -2.92
C GLN A 91 2.89 10.42 -2.34
N LEU A 92 2.55 10.59 -1.06
CA LEU A 92 1.57 9.79 -0.35
C LEU A 92 0.22 10.51 -0.31
N ASN A 93 -0.77 9.95 -0.98
CA ASN A 93 -2.14 10.45 -0.96
C ASN A 93 -3.03 9.52 -0.15
N TYR A 94 -4.06 10.07 0.48
CA TYR A 94 -5.01 9.33 1.29
C TYR A 94 -6.46 9.66 0.91
N SER A 95 -7.33 8.68 1.10
CA SER A 95 -8.77 8.83 1.06
C SER A 95 -9.37 8.02 2.20
N ILE A 96 -10.08 8.69 3.10
CA ILE A 96 -10.75 8.07 4.24
C ILE A 96 -12.22 8.39 4.15
N THR A 97 -13.04 7.36 4.00
CA THR A 97 -14.50 7.48 3.85
C THR A 97 -15.20 6.65 4.90
N TYR A 98 -16.23 7.23 5.52
CA TYR A 98 -17.08 6.57 6.49
C TYR A 98 -18.42 6.23 5.85
N ASN A 99 -18.78 4.96 5.89
CA ASN A 99 -20.13 4.51 5.52
C ASN A 99 -20.98 4.45 6.78
N THR A 100 -21.95 5.35 6.88
CA THR A 100 -22.87 5.47 8.01
C THR A 100 -24.28 4.99 7.65
N SER A 101 -24.46 4.18 6.63
CA SER A 101 -25.77 3.67 6.19
C SER A 101 -26.46 2.77 7.21
N ASN A 102 -25.75 2.30 8.23
CA ASN A 102 -26.30 1.63 9.39
C ASN A 102 -26.69 2.61 10.53
N SER A 103 -26.94 3.86 10.22
CA SER A 103 -27.55 4.78 11.18
C SER A 103 -28.89 4.18 11.67
N PRO A 104 -29.24 4.34 12.96
CA PRO A 104 -30.52 3.84 13.50
C PRO A 104 -31.77 4.39 12.76
N TYR A 105 -31.59 5.37 11.92
CA TYR A 105 -32.62 5.94 11.04
C TYR A 105 -32.66 5.32 9.64
N HIS A 106 -31.72 4.43 9.28
CA HIS A 106 -31.67 3.75 7.98
C HIS A 106 -31.87 2.25 8.17
N THR A 107 -33.03 1.77 7.76
CA THR A 107 -33.32 0.34 7.68
C THR A 107 -33.16 -0.10 6.24
N ILE A 108 -32.21 -0.96 5.96
CA ILE A 108 -32.11 -1.64 4.66
C ILE A 108 -32.82 -2.99 4.77
N LEU A 109 -33.73 -3.25 3.86
CA LEU A 109 -34.50 -4.48 3.80
C LEU A 109 -33.99 -5.34 2.66
N ASP A 110 -33.95 -6.66 2.87
CA ASP A 110 -33.72 -7.62 1.79
C ASP A 110 -34.98 -7.76 0.89
N ALA A 111 -34.88 -8.56 -0.17
CA ALA A 111 -35.99 -8.83 -1.06
C ALA A 111 -37.20 -9.50 -0.36
N ASN A 112 -37.02 -10.04 0.86
CA ASN A 112 -38.03 -10.69 1.67
C ASN A 112 -38.54 -9.78 2.80
N ASN A 113 -38.17 -8.50 2.79
CA ASN A 113 -38.56 -7.52 3.80
C ASN A 113 -37.93 -7.73 5.19
N ASN A 114 -36.85 -8.52 5.29
CA ASN A 114 -36.10 -8.67 6.54
C ASN A 114 -35.06 -7.54 6.67
N VAL A 115 -34.85 -7.10 7.92
CA VAL A 115 -33.82 -6.11 8.22
C VAL A 115 -32.44 -6.72 8.00
N ILE A 116 -31.67 -6.14 7.09
CA ILE A 116 -30.27 -6.50 6.91
C ILE A 116 -29.44 -5.70 7.91
N PRO A 117 -28.73 -6.37 8.84
CA PRO A 117 -27.82 -5.69 9.75
C PRO A 117 -26.59 -5.22 8.95
N ILE A 118 -26.55 -3.92 8.58
CA ILE A 118 -25.40 -3.31 7.97
C ILE A 118 -24.56 -2.68 9.07
N GLN A 119 -23.32 -3.09 9.17
CA GLN A 119 -22.37 -2.42 10.06
C GLN A 119 -21.85 -1.16 9.37
N ASN A 120 -21.74 -0.08 10.13
CA ASN A 120 -20.96 1.08 9.69
C ASN A 120 -19.54 0.65 9.42
N THR A 121 -18.96 1.15 8.36
CA THR A 121 -17.59 0.80 7.95
C THR A 121 -16.78 2.05 7.66
N VAL A 122 -15.50 1.98 7.95
CA VAL A 122 -14.52 2.94 7.49
C VAL A 122 -13.67 2.30 6.39
N THR A 123 -13.53 3.02 5.29
CA THR A 123 -12.66 2.64 4.19
C THR A 123 -11.50 3.61 4.12
N VAL A 124 -10.30 3.08 4.26
CA VAL A 124 -9.05 3.83 4.11
C VAL A 124 -8.35 3.36 2.86
N THR A 125 -8.04 4.27 1.97
CA THR A 125 -7.24 4.02 0.77
C THR A 125 -6.00 4.90 0.81
N LEU A 126 -4.83 4.31 0.70
CA LEU A 126 -3.57 5.01 0.54
C LEU A 126 -3.02 4.72 -0.86
N THR A 127 -2.52 5.77 -1.51
CA THR A 127 -1.83 5.67 -2.79
C THR A 127 -0.47 6.32 -2.68
N TYR A 128 0.54 5.66 -3.19
CA TYR A 128 1.91 6.14 -3.17
C TYR A 128 2.52 6.08 -4.56
N GLN A 129 3.04 7.22 -5.03
CA GLN A 129 3.77 7.29 -6.28
C GLN A 129 5.22 6.87 -6.04
N TRP A 130 5.49 5.59 -6.24
CA TRP A 130 6.84 5.08 -6.12
C TRP A 130 7.62 5.27 -7.42
N VAL A 131 8.72 5.99 -7.32
CA VAL A 131 9.67 6.15 -8.43
C VAL A 131 10.91 5.33 -8.07
N PRO A 132 11.10 4.15 -8.67
CA PRO A 132 12.33 3.40 -8.49
C PRO A 132 13.50 4.21 -9.03
N GLU A 133 14.59 4.27 -8.26
CA GLU A 133 15.74 5.11 -8.57
C GLU A 133 16.24 4.87 -10.00
N GLY A 134 15.98 5.82 -10.87
CA GLY A 134 16.75 6.13 -12.05
C GLY A 134 16.28 5.61 -13.40
N PHE A 135 15.45 4.55 -13.55
CA PHE A 135 15.32 3.96 -14.90
C PHE A 135 13.92 3.46 -15.34
N LEU A 136 12.93 3.32 -14.49
CA LEU A 136 11.72 2.58 -14.84
C LEU A 136 10.40 3.37 -14.74
N GLY A 137 10.43 4.69 -14.73
CA GLY A 137 9.20 5.48 -14.58
C GLY A 137 8.52 5.26 -13.22
N GLY A 138 7.59 6.14 -12.84
CA GLY A 138 6.85 5.99 -11.58
C GLY A 138 5.79 4.89 -11.65
N VAL A 139 5.65 4.13 -10.56
CA VAL A 139 4.58 3.14 -10.37
C VAL A 139 3.70 3.58 -9.24
N THR A 140 2.39 3.65 -9.47
CA THR A 140 1.42 3.95 -8.41
C THR A 140 1.09 2.68 -7.64
N LEU A 141 1.47 2.66 -6.37
CA LEU A 141 1.07 1.62 -5.42
C LEU A 141 -0.20 2.07 -4.73
N SER A 142 -1.19 1.20 -4.61
CA SER A 142 -2.45 1.50 -3.92
C SER A 142 -2.82 0.36 -2.98
N SER A 143 -3.30 0.72 -1.80
CA SER A 143 -3.82 -0.23 -0.83
C SER A 143 -5.10 0.30 -0.21
N THR A 144 -6.09 -0.55 -0.07
CA THR A 144 -7.38 -0.22 0.54
C THR A 144 -7.68 -1.21 1.67
N SER A 145 -8.10 -0.66 2.80
CA SER A 145 -8.56 -1.44 3.95
C SER A 145 -9.96 -0.96 4.35
N VAL A 146 -10.86 -1.91 4.56
CA VAL A 146 -12.21 -1.66 5.05
C VAL A 146 -12.37 -2.34 6.40
N MET A 147 -12.80 -1.59 7.41
CA MET A 147 -13.04 -2.13 8.75
C MET A 147 -14.42 -1.73 9.25
N PRO A 148 -15.12 -2.62 9.97
CA PRO A 148 -16.35 -2.25 10.67
C PRO A 148 -16.00 -1.26 11.79
N MET A 149 -16.88 -0.32 12.02
CA MET A 149 -16.78 0.63 13.12
C MET A 149 -17.45 0.02 14.35
N PHE A 150 -16.75 0.00 15.45
CA PHE A 150 -17.23 -0.56 16.73
C PHE A 150 -17.74 0.54 17.68
N TYR A 151 -17.40 1.81 17.38
CA TYR A 151 -17.77 2.97 18.19
C TYR A 151 -18.09 4.18 17.33
#